data_26a43f7c3e9249e3f56f0024025ae096
#
_entry.id   26a43f7c3e9249e3f56f0024025ae096
#
_cell.length_a   1.000
_cell.length_b   1.000
_cell.length_c   1.000
_cell.angle_alpha   90.00
_cell.angle_beta   90.00
_cell.angle_gamma   90.00
#
_symmetry.space_group_name_H-M   'P 1'
#
loop_
_entity.id
_entity.type
_entity.pdbx_description
1 polymer ?
#
loop_
_entity_poly.entity_id
_entity_poly.type
_entity_poly.pdbx_seq_one_letter_code
_entity_poly.pdbx_strand_id
1 'polypeptide(L)'
;FSKLPVFDPSSPEEAYEMIRRLAGRSHQVYTGVCIVKKGTAGEEDTVVSFYDETDVNVSTMTEAEIREYADSEEPMDKAGSYAVQGFFARYIEGLKGSYANVMGLPVHLVYQKLKELGAV
;
A
#
# COMPACT_ATOMS: atom_id res chain seq x y z
N PHE A 1 5.16 1.34 -1.06
CA PHE A 1 4.19 1.64 -2.10
C PHE A 1 3.73 0.42 -2.87
N SER A 2 2.70 0.62 -3.67
CA SER A 2 2.13 -0.46 -4.43
C SER A 2 3.13 -1.00 -5.45
N LYS A 3 3.19 -2.32 -5.57
CA LYS A 3 3.95 -2.96 -6.62
C LYS A 3 3.28 -2.82 -7.98
N LEU A 4 1.99 -2.56 -8.02
CA LEU A 4 1.30 -2.38 -9.27
C LEU A 4 1.99 -1.27 -10.04
N PRO A 5 2.39 -1.50 -11.28
CA PRO A 5 3.05 -0.47 -12.07
C PRO A 5 2.02 0.55 -12.51
N VAL A 6 1.14 0.91 -11.64
CA VAL A 6 0.10 1.84 -11.95
C VAL A 6 0.39 3.11 -11.22
N PHE A 7 0.13 4.13 -11.86
CA PHE A 7 0.23 5.47 -11.42
C PHE A 7 -1.14 5.87 -10.90
N ASP A 8 -1.24 7.04 -10.32
CA ASP A 8 -2.51 7.56 -9.88
C ASP A 8 -3.41 7.76 -11.09
N PRO A 9 -4.67 7.32 -11.03
CA PRO A 9 -5.56 7.52 -12.15
C PRO A 9 -5.84 9.02 -12.35
N SER A 10 -5.83 9.45 -13.59
CA SER A 10 -6.13 10.84 -13.94
C SER A 10 -7.55 11.02 -14.42
N SER A 11 -8.32 9.94 -14.52
CA SER A 11 -9.71 9.99 -14.97
C SER A 11 -10.48 8.80 -14.45
N PRO A 12 -11.83 8.87 -14.38
CA PRO A 12 -12.64 7.71 -14.02
C PRO A 12 -12.44 6.51 -14.93
N GLU A 13 -12.11 6.74 -16.20
CA GLU A 13 -11.85 5.64 -17.13
C GLU A 13 -10.58 4.88 -16.77
N GLU A 14 -9.52 5.58 -16.40
CA GLU A 14 -8.30 4.94 -15.93
C GLU A 14 -8.55 4.18 -14.63
N ALA A 15 -9.31 4.79 -13.70
CA ALA A 15 -9.67 4.14 -12.45
C ALA A 15 -10.46 2.85 -12.72
N TYR A 16 -11.40 2.88 -13.65
CA TYR A 16 -12.18 1.71 -14.02
C TYR A 16 -11.27 0.56 -14.48
N GLU A 17 -10.34 0.85 -15.37
CA GLU A 17 -9.42 -0.18 -15.89
C GLU A 17 -8.52 -0.74 -14.79
N MET A 18 -8.05 0.12 -13.89
CA MET A 18 -7.20 -0.32 -12.78
C MET A 18 -7.97 -1.25 -11.84
N ILE A 19 -9.18 -0.87 -11.45
CA ILE A 19 -10.01 -1.68 -10.54
C ILE A 19 -10.40 -2.99 -11.21
N ARG A 20 -10.73 -2.95 -12.49
CA ARG A 20 -11.06 -4.15 -13.25
C ARG A 20 -9.94 -5.18 -13.22
N ARG A 21 -8.70 -4.73 -13.27
CA ARG A 21 -7.54 -5.62 -13.19
C ARG A 21 -7.34 -6.20 -11.82
N LEU A 22 -7.79 -5.52 -10.77
CA LEU A 22 -7.64 -5.97 -9.39
C LEU A 22 -8.76 -6.91 -8.96
N ALA A 23 -9.94 -6.77 -9.51
CA ALA A 23 -11.13 -7.52 -9.09
C ALA A 23 -10.94 -9.02 -9.29
N GLY A 24 -11.31 -9.80 -8.28
CA GLY A 24 -11.24 -11.25 -8.32
C GLY A 24 -9.84 -11.83 -8.26
N ARG A 25 -8.86 -11.05 -7.85
CA ARG A 25 -7.44 -11.44 -7.83
C ARG A 25 -6.77 -11.02 -6.54
N SER A 26 -5.60 -11.62 -6.31
CA SER A 26 -4.69 -11.15 -5.27
C SER A 26 -3.61 -10.31 -5.91
N HIS A 27 -3.19 -9.29 -5.22
CA HIS A 27 -2.04 -8.48 -5.64
C HIS A 27 -1.19 -8.16 -4.42
N GLN A 28 0.02 -7.66 -4.65
CA GLN A 28 0.95 -7.35 -3.59
C GLN A 28 1.09 -5.84 -3.43
N VAL A 29 1.21 -5.42 -2.18
CA VAL A 29 1.54 -4.04 -1.82
C VAL A 29 2.88 -4.06 -1.12
N TYR A 30 3.81 -3.24 -1.59
CA TYR A 30 5.14 -3.10 -1.02
C TYR A 30 5.30 -1.70 -0.45
N THR A 31 5.93 -1.63 0.72
CA THR A 31 6.33 -0.34 1.28
C THR A 31 7.81 -0.40 1.58
N GLY A 32 8.56 0.51 0.99
CA GLY A 32 9.98 0.66 1.26
C GLY A 32 10.19 1.68 2.37
N VAL A 33 11.11 1.37 3.27
CA VAL A 33 11.44 2.25 4.40
C VAL A 33 12.95 2.40 4.47
N CYS A 34 13.41 3.61 4.71
CA CYS A 34 14.81 3.90 4.94
C CYS A 34 14.93 4.64 6.27
N ILE A 35 15.72 4.10 7.18
CA ILE A 35 15.96 4.71 8.49
C ILE A 35 17.41 5.17 8.51
N VAL A 36 17.62 6.43 8.89
CA VAL A 36 18.95 7.00 9.05
C VAL A 36 19.13 7.34 10.52
N LYS A 37 20.13 6.72 11.15
CA LYS A 37 20.54 7.06 12.50
C LYS A 37 21.79 7.92 12.40
N LYS A 38 21.70 9.15 12.84
CA LYS A 38 22.83 10.09 12.82
C LYS A 38 23.93 9.60 13.76
N GLY A 39 25.18 9.59 13.29
CA GLY A 39 26.33 9.33 14.12
C GLY A 39 26.59 10.49 15.07
N THR A 40 27.21 10.18 16.19
CA THR A 40 27.73 11.21 17.10
C THR A 40 29.09 11.69 16.60
N ALA A 41 29.69 12.67 17.27
CA ALA A 41 30.92 13.28 16.81
C ALA A 41 32.00 12.24 16.46
N GLY A 42 32.43 12.26 15.21
CA GLY A 42 33.44 11.33 14.71
C GLY A 42 32.92 9.97 14.23
N GLU A 43 31.65 9.71 14.35
CA GLU A 43 31.04 8.45 13.88
C GLU A 43 30.24 8.69 12.60
N GLU A 44 30.19 7.66 11.75
CA GLU A 44 29.39 7.70 10.55
C GLU A 44 27.93 7.47 10.87
N ASP A 45 27.04 7.98 10.00
CA ASP A 45 25.61 7.71 10.10
C ASP A 45 25.33 6.25 9.76
N THR A 46 24.35 5.67 10.41
CA THR A 46 23.88 4.32 10.09
C THR A 46 22.65 4.42 9.22
N VAL A 47 22.64 3.70 8.10
CA VAL A 47 21.50 3.68 7.18
C VAL A 47 20.99 2.25 7.06
N VAL A 48 19.68 2.09 7.29
CA VAL A 48 19.02 0.79 7.15
C VAL A 48 17.86 0.96 6.19
N SER A 49 17.85 0.11 5.15
CA SER A 49 16.76 0.09 4.17
C SER A 49 16.11 -1.29 4.19
N PHE A 50 14.80 -1.32 4.15
CA PHE A 50 14.04 -2.56 4.09
C PHE A 50 12.69 -2.31 3.45
N TYR A 51 11.98 -3.39 3.12
CA TYR A 51 10.63 -3.27 2.59
C TYR A 51 9.74 -4.32 3.22
N ASP A 52 8.45 -4.09 3.16
CA ASP A 52 7.45 -5.04 3.61
C ASP A 52 6.49 -5.31 2.45
N GLU A 53 5.99 -6.54 2.39
CA GLU A 53 5.09 -6.99 1.34
C GLU A 53 3.83 -7.55 1.98
N THR A 54 2.68 -7.19 1.41
CA THR A 54 1.39 -7.69 1.87
C THR A 54 0.56 -8.12 0.68
N ASP A 55 -0.01 -9.31 0.74
CA ASP A 55 -0.95 -9.77 -0.27
C ASP A 55 -2.34 -9.25 0.07
N VAL A 56 -3.01 -8.70 -0.92
CA VAL A 56 -4.39 -8.21 -0.80
C VAL A 56 -5.27 -9.04 -1.71
N ASN A 57 -6.27 -9.69 -1.14
CA ASN A 57 -7.22 -10.50 -1.88
C ASN A 57 -8.49 -9.70 -2.13
N VAL A 58 -8.81 -9.49 -3.39
CA VAL A 58 -9.97 -8.69 -3.80
C VAL A 58 -11.05 -9.64 -4.34
N SER A 59 -12.28 -9.44 -3.89
CA SER A 59 -13.40 -10.22 -4.37
C SER A 59 -13.73 -9.91 -5.81
N THR A 60 -14.51 -10.79 -6.44
CA THR A 60 -15.05 -10.49 -7.77
C THR A 60 -16.00 -9.29 -7.65
N MET A 61 -16.02 -8.48 -8.69
CA MET A 61 -16.86 -7.30 -8.76
C MET A 61 -17.63 -7.29 -10.06
N THR A 62 -18.88 -6.85 -10.01
CA THR A 62 -19.64 -6.66 -11.24
C THR A 62 -19.19 -5.38 -11.94
N GLU A 63 -19.50 -5.25 -13.22
CA GLU A 63 -19.15 -4.03 -13.95
C GLU A 63 -19.78 -2.80 -13.31
N ALA A 64 -21.02 -2.92 -12.79
CA ALA A 64 -21.69 -1.83 -12.12
C ALA A 64 -20.95 -1.40 -10.85
N GLU A 65 -20.45 -2.37 -10.08
CA GLU A 65 -19.68 -2.09 -8.88
C GLU A 65 -18.36 -1.40 -9.21
N ILE A 66 -17.68 -1.88 -10.24
CA ILE A 66 -16.42 -1.27 -10.68
C ILE A 66 -16.66 0.15 -11.13
N ARG A 67 -17.70 0.38 -11.90
CA ARG A 67 -18.04 1.73 -12.40
C ARG A 67 -18.43 2.67 -11.27
N GLU A 68 -19.19 2.20 -10.31
CA GLU A 68 -19.58 2.99 -9.17
C GLU A 68 -18.36 3.46 -8.38
N TYR A 69 -17.43 2.56 -8.14
CA TYR A 69 -16.20 2.92 -7.41
C TYR A 69 -15.32 3.85 -8.24
N ALA A 70 -15.16 3.56 -9.52
CA ALA A 70 -14.31 4.35 -10.41
C ALA A 70 -14.80 5.80 -10.55
N ASP A 71 -16.11 5.99 -10.47
CA ASP A 71 -16.72 7.33 -10.59
C ASP A 71 -16.71 8.08 -9.25
N SER A 72 -16.34 7.43 -8.16
CA SER A 72 -16.21 8.08 -6.87
C SER A 72 -14.92 8.90 -6.82
N GLU A 73 -14.75 9.73 -5.79
CA GLU A 73 -13.56 10.55 -5.64
C GLU A 73 -12.36 9.77 -5.11
N GLU A 74 -12.60 8.65 -4.43
CA GLU A 74 -11.55 7.91 -3.74
C GLU A 74 -10.41 7.42 -4.65
N PRO A 75 -10.68 6.82 -5.83
CA PRO A 75 -9.59 6.33 -6.68
C PRO A 75 -8.67 7.43 -7.19
N MET A 76 -9.15 8.65 -7.31
CA MET A 76 -8.36 9.75 -7.84
C MET A 76 -7.26 10.21 -6.89
N ASP A 77 -7.41 9.90 -5.60
CA ASP A 77 -6.49 10.32 -4.57
C ASP A 77 -5.57 9.20 -4.06
N LYS A 78 -5.72 7.98 -4.58
CA LYS A 78 -5.02 6.82 -4.04
C LYS A 78 -4.19 6.11 -5.10
N ALA A 79 -2.96 5.79 -4.74
CA ALA A 79 -2.12 4.92 -5.56
C ALA A 79 -2.78 3.54 -5.63
N GLY A 80 -2.88 2.96 -6.82
CA GLY A 80 -3.56 1.69 -7.02
C GLY A 80 -5.07 1.79 -7.07
N SER A 81 -5.61 2.99 -7.02
CA SER A 81 -7.02 3.30 -7.21
C SER A 81 -7.93 2.89 -6.06
N TYR A 82 -7.39 2.61 -4.87
CA TYR A 82 -8.27 2.27 -3.76
C TYR A 82 -7.66 2.63 -2.41
N ALA A 83 -8.49 2.66 -1.39
CA ALA A 83 -8.07 2.79 -0.01
C ALA A 83 -8.60 1.62 0.80
N VAL A 84 -7.73 0.98 1.56
CA VAL A 84 -8.10 -0.20 2.34
C VAL A 84 -9.12 0.10 3.44
N GLN A 85 -9.22 1.35 3.85
CA GLN A 85 -10.17 1.79 4.88
C GLN A 85 -11.40 2.48 4.32
N GLY A 86 -11.44 2.73 3.02
CA GLY A 86 -12.52 3.50 2.41
C GLY A 86 -13.61 2.62 1.83
N PHE A 87 -14.26 3.14 0.83
CA PHE A 87 -15.34 2.47 0.13
C PHE A 87 -14.91 1.08 -0.39
N PHE A 88 -13.69 0.97 -0.86
CA PHE A 88 -13.18 -0.27 -1.44
C PHE A 88 -13.00 -1.38 -0.41
N ALA A 89 -12.97 -1.06 0.86
CA ALA A 89 -12.81 -2.06 1.91
C ALA A 89 -13.83 -3.20 1.81
N ARG A 90 -15.03 -2.91 1.33
CA ARG A 90 -16.09 -3.90 1.16
C ARG A 90 -15.73 -5.00 0.17
N TYR A 91 -14.78 -4.76 -0.71
CA TYR A 91 -14.37 -5.71 -1.74
C TYR A 91 -13.08 -6.47 -1.38
N ILE A 92 -12.49 -6.15 -0.25
CA ILE A 92 -11.27 -6.83 0.19
C ILE A 92 -11.66 -8.04 1.04
N GLU A 93 -11.40 -9.23 0.52
CA GLU A 93 -11.72 -10.47 1.21
C GLU A 93 -10.74 -10.79 2.33
N GLY A 94 -9.48 -10.41 2.16
CA GLY A 94 -8.49 -10.69 3.17
C GLY A 94 -7.13 -10.11 2.85
N LEU A 95 -6.29 -10.08 3.84
CA LEU A 95 -4.91 -9.64 3.74
C LEU A 95 -4.00 -10.72 4.27
N LYS A 96 -2.88 -10.94 3.60
CA LYS A 96 -1.82 -11.81 4.10
C LYS A 96 -0.58 -10.97 4.26
N GLY A 97 -0.29 -10.62 5.50
CA GLY A 97 0.79 -9.72 5.86
C GLY A 97 0.29 -8.60 6.75
N SER A 98 0.96 -7.47 6.71
CA SER A 98 0.67 -6.33 7.59
C SER A 98 -0.39 -5.41 7.02
N TYR A 99 -1.46 -5.20 7.76
CA TYR A 99 -2.46 -4.20 7.43
C TYR A 99 -1.85 -2.79 7.42
N ALA A 100 -0.96 -2.53 8.39
CA ALA A 100 -0.27 -1.24 8.47
C ALA A 100 0.57 -0.98 7.22
N ASN A 101 1.16 -2.04 6.63
CA ASN A 101 1.90 -1.91 5.39
C ASN A 101 1.00 -1.44 4.24
N VAL A 102 -0.19 -1.98 4.15
CA VAL A 102 -1.15 -1.59 3.11
C VAL A 102 -1.59 -0.14 3.29
N MET A 103 -1.63 0.33 4.53
CA MET A 103 -1.96 1.72 4.84
C MET A 103 -0.80 2.68 4.59
N GLY A 104 0.40 2.18 4.36
CA GLY A 104 1.53 2.99 3.96
C GLY A 104 2.76 2.95 4.86
N LEU A 105 2.69 2.32 6.04
CA LEU A 105 3.85 2.21 6.91
C LEU A 105 3.80 0.90 7.69
N PRO A 106 4.80 -0.02 7.51
CA PRO A 106 4.87 -1.26 8.24
C PRO A 106 5.37 -1.02 9.67
N VAL A 107 4.47 -0.59 10.54
CA VAL A 107 4.78 -0.12 11.90
C VAL A 107 5.58 -1.13 12.72
N HIS A 108 5.18 -2.39 12.68
CA HIS A 108 5.87 -3.43 13.46
C HIS A 108 7.33 -3.59 13.03
N LEU A 109 7.57 -3.67 11.73
CA LEU A 109 8.93 -3.78 11.19
C LEU A 109 9.77 -2.55 11.52
N VAL A 110 9.18 -1.37 11.39
CA VAL A 110 9.87 -0.12 11.73
C VAL A 110 10.28 -0.12 13.20
N TYR A 111 9.37 -0.54 14.08
CA TYR A 111 9.66 -0.59 15.50
C TYR A 111 10.81 -1.56 15.78
N GLN A 112 10.79 -2.75 15.18
CA GLN A 112 11.87 -3.73 15.36
C GLN A 112 13.22 -3.19 14.90
N LYS A 113 13.25 -2.50 13.75
CA LYS A 113 14.50 -1.91 13.25
C LYS A 113 15.01 -0.81 14.15
N LEU A 114 14.12 0.01 14.69
CA LEU A 114 14.50 1.05 15.64
C LEU A 114 15.09 0.45 16.92
N LYS A 115 14.53 -0.65 17.40
CA LYS A 115 15.08 -1.35 18.55
C LYS A 115 16.48 -1.90 18.26
N GLU A 116 16.68 -2.50 17.09
CA GLU A 116 17.99 -3.03 16.69
C GLU A 116 19.05 -1.92 16.63
N LEU A 117 18.64 -0.73 16.23
CA LEU A 117 19.53 0.44 16.15
C LEU A 117 19.73 1.12 17.50
N GLY A 118 19.01 0.70 18.52
CA GLY A 118 19.11 1.31 19.84
C GLY A 118 18.43 2.67 19.93
N ALA A 119 17.49 2.97 19.03
CA ALA A 119 16.82 4.26 18.97
C ALA A 119 15.55 4.32 19.84
N VAL A 120 15.09 3.18 20.32
CA VAL A 120 13.93 3.08 21.22
C VAL A 120 14.20 2.03 22.28
#